data_8f2d7cf935b9963aa55c5d757071cfbe
#
_entry.id   8f2d7cf935b9963aa55c5d757071cfbe
#
_cell.length_a   1.000
_cell.length_b   1.000
_cell.length_c   1.000
_cell.angle_alpha   90.00
_cell.angle_beta   90.00
_cell.angle_gamma   90.00
#
_symmetry.space_group_name_H-M   'P 1'
#
loop_
_entity.id
_entity.type
_entity.pdbx_description
1 polymer ?
#
loop_
_entity_poly.entity_id
_entity_poly.type
_entity_poly.pdbx_seq_one_letter_code
_entity_poly.pdbx_strand_id
1 'polypeptide(L)'
;MKPVGTTLRLLVLLSLVLAPLPSLGIPAEEEPPPDPHLNDPKPTTILVRVVAHGSMVLGKEVGGARVTITDVASGRILATGLQQGEAGDQNQIMRTPHLMEEPLYSSRASAAFTTTLELTHPIQVDIEAEGPLAYPASSQRVSKRIWLIPGHDLTNDGIVLTLYGYIVQIEHPKPGQPLIAKDDVMLRASVRTLSGALVRPHGDWDSRKVHIYGEILIGDRIVERLQMFYSGEKAGFEAPFFVPLLKDAPDGITLRAVAADPASGNFGVGQAKYPVLSERLPPRRRDP
;
A
#
# COMPACT_ATOMS: atom_id res chain seq x y z
N MET A 1 86.74 22.98 -65.37
CA MET A 1 87.99 22.26 -65.41
C MET A 1 88.24 21.64 -64.06
N LYS A 2 88.52 20.37 -64.08
CA LYS A 2 89.05 19.52 -62.99
C LYS A 2 88.01 18.80 -62.13
N PRO A 3 88.47 17.65 -61.65
CA PRO A 3 87.63 16.45 -61.86
C PRO A 3 87.16 15.84 -60.53
N VAL A 4 86.29 14.95 -60.77
CA VAL A 4 85.57 14.09 -59.84
C VAL A 4 86.54 13.11 -59.14
N GLY A 5 86.42 12.98 -57.85
CA GLY A 5 87.06 11.92 -57.08
C GLY A 5 85.98 11.00 -56.50
N THR A 6 85.92 9.83 -57.04
CA THR A 6 85.01 8.76 -56.57
C THR A 6 85.67 7.99 -55.47
N THR A 7 85.10 8.04 -54.23
CA THR A 7 85.49 7.17 -53.11
C THR A 7 84.45 6.10 -52.88
N LEU A 8 84.74 4.89 -53.24
CA LEU A 8 83.98 3.65 -53.02
C LEU A 8 84.02 3.32 -51.49
N ARG A 9 82.92 3.47 -50.77
CA ARG A 9 82.75 3.00 -49.39
C ARG A 9 82.20 1.60 -49.39
N LEU A 10 82.97 0.65 -48.95
CA LEU A 10 82.61 -0.74 -48.71
C LEU A 10 81.67 -0.82 -47.52
N LEU A 11 80.42 -1.17 -47.77
CA LEU A 11 79.40 -1.38 -46.72
C LEU A 11 79.51 -2.84 -46.25
N VAL A 12 80.08 -3.05 -45.07
CA VAL A 12 80.07 -4.36 -44.41
C VAL A 12 78.67 -4.51 -43.71
N LEU A 13 77.80 -5.36 -44.28
CA LEU A 13 76.55 -5.80 -43.72
C LEU A 13 76.82 -6.77 -42.54
N LEU A 14 76.75 -6.29 -41.32
CA LEU A 14 76.77 -7.13 -40.12
C LEU A 14 75.36 -7.72 -39.93
N SER A 15 75.11 -8.95 -40.34
CA SER A 15 73.88 -9.70 -40.13
C SER A 15 73.81 -10.11 -38.64
N LEU A 16 72.98 -9.37 -37.87
CA LEU A 16 72.64 -9.69 -36.49
C LEU A 16 71.68 -10.87 -36.50
N VAL A 17 72.15 -12.06 -36.15
CA VAL A 17 71.28 -13.23 -35.94
C VAL A 17 70.57 -13.05 -34.60
N LEU A 18 69.31 -12.64 -34.68
CA LEU A 18 68.43 -12.55 -33.51
C LEU A 18 68.00 -13.98 -33.12
N ALA A 19 68.56 -14.56 -32.09
CA ALA A 19 68.11 -15.83 -31.56
C ALA A 19 66.72 -15.65 -30.90
N PRO A 20 65.77 -16.55 -31.09
CA PRO A 20 64.50 -16.46 -30.43
C PRO A 20 64.69 -16.67 -28.92
N LEU A 21 64.22 -15.69 -28.14
CA LEU A 21 64.13 -15.82 -26.68
C LEU A 21 63.13 -16.92 -26.35
N PRO A 22 63.45 -17.83 -25.38
CA PRO A 22 62.43 -18.78 -24.90
C PRO A 22 61.25 -18.00 -24.32
N SER A 23 60.08 -18.21 -24.83
CA SER A 23 58.84 -17.74 -24.24
C SER A 23 58.73 -18.41 -22.86
N LEU A 24 58.90 -17.62 -21.80
CA LEU A 24 58.44 -17.98 -20.46
C LEU A 24 56.93 -18.17 -20.56
N GLY A 25 56.50 -19.43 -20.72
CA GLY A 25 55.09 -19.78 -20.63
C GLY A 25 54.60 -19.37 -19.24
N ILE A 26 53.75 -18.35 -19.18
CA ILE A 26 52.94 -18.09 -18.00
C ILE A 26 52.16 -19.39 -17.79
N PRO A 27 52.27 -20.08 -16.64
CA PRO A 27 51.44 -21.23 -16.39
C PRO A 27 49.97 -20.78 -16.58
N ALA A 28 49.22 -21.46 -17.43
CA ALA A 28 47.79 -21.23 -17.49
C ALA A 28 47.26 -21.47 -16.06
N GLU A 29 46.76 -20.43 -15.43
CA GLU A 29 46.07 -20.53 -14.15
C GLU A 29 44.87 -21.45 -14.43
N GLU A 30 44.96 -22.69 -13.94
CA GLU A 30 43.90 -23.69 -14.07
C GLU A 30 42.67 -23.05 -13.43
N GLU A 31 41.60 -22.75 -14.24
CA GLU A 31 40.34 -22.26 -13.69
C GLU A 31 39.89 -23.23 -12.61
N PRO A 32 39.56 -22.75 -11.39
CA PRO A 32 39.10 -23.62 -10.33
C PRO A 32 37.85 -24.38 -10.85
N PRO A 33 37.72 -25.66 -10.49
CA PRO A 33 36.55 -26.43 -10.93
C PRO A 33 35.28 -25.72 -10.51
N PRO A 34 34.21 -25.73 -11.33
CA PRO A 34 32.95 -25.08 -11.01
C PRO A 34 32.44 -25.62 -9.67
N ASP A 35 32.03 -24.71 -8.78
CA ASP A 35 31.46 -25.06 -7.48
C ASP A 35 30.21 -25.93 -7.71
N PRO A 36 30.20 -27.21 -7.26
CA PRO A 36 29.06 -28.11 -7.44
C PRO A 36 27.78 -27.61 -6.75
N HIS A 37 27.89 -26.69 -5.79
CA HIS A 37 26.78 -26.13 -5.02
C HIS A 37 26.29 -24.78 -5.58
N LEU A 38 26.82 -24.33 -6.71
CA LEU A 38 26.47 -23.03 -7.29
C LEU A 38 24.96 -22.90 -7.62
N ASN A 39 24.34 -24.02 -7.99
CA ASN A 39 22.91 -24.08 -8.36
C ASN A 39 22.01 -24.69 -7.28
N ASP A 40 22.55 -24.92 -6.07
CA ASP A 40 21.72 -25.43 -5.00
C ASP A 40 20.69 -24.38 -4.55
N PRO A 41 19.44 -24.78 -4.28
CA PRO A 41 18.44 -23.89 -3.75
C PRO A 41 18.90 -23.29 -2.43
N LYS A 42 18.75 -21.97 -2.28
CA LYS A 42 19.07 -21.25 -1.04
C LYS A 42 17.80 -20.70 -0.44
N PRO A 43 17.52 -20.99 0.83
CA PRO A 43 16.38 -20.43 1.53
C PRO A 43 16.54 -18.90 1.58
N THR A 44 15.45 -18.19 1.27
CA THR A 44 15.40 -16.74 1.23
C THR A 44 14.15 -16.29 1.96
N THR A 45 14.33 -15.69 3.13
CA THR A 45 13.24 -15.25 3.99
C THR A 45 12.80 -13.84 3.61
N ILE A 46 11.49 -13.69 3.40
CA ILE A 46 10.86 -12.44 3.01
C ILE A 46 9.84 -12.07 4.06
N LEU A 47 9.98 -10.87 4.59
CA LEU A 47 9.03 -10.25 5.49
C LEU A 47 8.37 -9.07 4.78
N VAL A 48 7.03 -9.03 4.78
CA VAL A 48 6.23 -7.94 4.18
C VAL A 48 5.41 -7.29 5.27
N ARG A 49 5.42 -5.94 5.28
CA ARG A 49 4.55 -5.12 6.13
C ARG A 49 3.69 -4.20 5.31
N VAL A 50 2.41 -4.18 5.62
CA VAL A 50 1.42 -3.29 5.01
C VAL A 50 1.04 -2.23 6.03
N VAL A 51 1.26 -0.97 5.66
CA VAL A 51 1.07 0.18 6.55
C VAL A 51 0.04 1.13 5.96
N ALA A 52 -0.69 1.82 6.81
CA ALA A 52 -1.54 2.93 6.40
C ALA A 52 -0.70 4.20 6.28
N HIS A 53 -0.83 4.93 5.18
CA HIS A 53 -0.09 6.17 4.97
C HIS A 53 -0.38 7.20 6.08
N GLY A 54 0.68 7.73 6.69
CA GLY A 54 0.59 8.66 7.81
C GLY A 54 0.00 8.04 9.09
N SER A 55 0.03 6.71 9.24
CA SER A 55 -0.52 5.99 10.37
C SER A 55 0.30 4.73 10.69
N MET A 56 -0.35 3.71 11.23
CA MET A 56 0.24 2.51 11.80
C MET A 56 0.24 1.34 10.80
N VAL A 57 0.86 0.24 11.19
CA VAL A 57 0.74 -1.03 10.48
C VAL A 57 -0.72 -1.52 10.51
N LEU A 58 -1.20 -2.18 9.46
CA LEU A 58 -2.53 -2.79 9.46
C LEU A 58 -2.52 -4.02 10.38
N GLY A 59 -2.98 -3.83 11.61
CA GLY A 59 -3.03 -4.88 12.63
C GLY A 59 -4.33 -5.71 12.59
N LYS A 60 -4.44 -6.63 13.54
CA LYS A 60 -5.60 -7.54 13.70
C LYS A 60 -6.94 -6.83 13.86
N GLU A 61 -6.95 -5.61 14.41
CA GLU A 61 -8.17 -4.81 14.67
C GLU A 61 -8.89 -4.40 13.39
N VAL A 62 -8.17 -4.28 12.30
CA VAL A 62 -8.71 -3.98 10.97
C VAL A 62 -8.69 -5.21 10.04
N GLY A 63 -8.44 -6.40 10.61
CA GLY A 63 -8.36 -7.66 9.87
C GLY A 63 -7.05 -7.86 9.11
N GLY A 64 -6.04 -6.99 9.34
CA GLY A 64 -4.77 -7.03 8.64
C GLY A 64 -4.88 -6.80 7.13
N ALA A 65 -3.98 -7.41 6.38
CA ALA A 65 -3.94 -7.37 4.93
C ALA A 65 -3.63 -8.75 4.35
N ARG A 66 -4.12 -9.05 3.15
CA ARG A 66 -3.69 -10.18 2.34
C ARG A 66 -2.47 -9.80 1.53
N VAL A 67 -1.45 -10.64 1.55
CA VAL A 67 -0.23 -10.47 0.76
C VAL A 67 -0.12 -11.61 -0.23
N THR A 68 0.26 -11.31 -1.47
CA THR A 68 0.52 -12.27 -2.53
C THR A 68 1.84 -11.94 -3.21
N ILE A 69 2.71 -12.93 -3.38
CA ILE A 69 3.99 -12.82 -4.05
C ILE A 69 3.92 -13.65 -5.33
N THR A 70 4.11 -13.00 -6.48
CA THR A 70 4.01 -13.62 -7.80
C THR A 70 5.33 -13.46 -8.56
N ASP A 71 5.83 -14.53 -9.15
CA ASP A 71 6.97 -14.48 -10.06
C ASP A 71 6.57 -13.78 -11.37
N VAL A 72 7.30 -12.73 -11.71
CA VAL A 72 7.01 -11.90 -12.89
C VAL A 72 7.18 -12.68 -14.20
N ALA A 73 8.18 -13.56 -14.27
CA ALA A 73 8.50 -14.28 -15.50
C ALA A 73 7.47 -15.37 -15.84
N SER A 74 7.01 -16.12 -14.81
CA SER A 74 6.08 -17.24 -15.01
C SER A 74 4.62 -16.90 -14.70
N GLY A 75 4.35 -15.79 -13.99
CA GLY A 75 3.04 -15.47 -13.45
C GLY A 75 2.58 -16.39 -12.30
N ARG A 76 3.45 -17.26 -11.81
CA ARG A 76 3.13 -18.22 -10.74
C ARG A 76 3.13 -17.53 -9.40
N ILE A 77 2.08 -17.77 -8.60
CA ILE A 77 2.05 -17.37 -7.20
C ILE A 77 3.05 -18.23 -6.42
N LEU A 78 4.04 -17.58 -5.80
CA LEU A 78 5.06 -18.21 -4.98
C LEU A 78 4.63 -18.34 -3.53
N ALA A 79 3.93 -17.34 -3.01
CA ALA A 79 3.39 -17.34 -1.66
C ALA A 79 2.16 -16.44 -1.57
N THR A 80 1.24 -16.79 -0.67
CA THR A 80 0.11 -15.95 -0.28
C THR A 80 -0.22 -16.17 1.18
N GLY A 81 -0.67 -15.13 1.88
CA GLY A 81 -1.06 -15.24 3.27
C GLY A 81 -1.59 -13.95 3.84
N LEU A 82 -1.78 -13.94 5.16
CA LEU A 82 -2.31 -12.78 5.88
C LEU A 82 -1.21 -12.15 6.71
N GLN A 83 -1.14 -10.83 6.65
CA GLN A 83 -0.42 -10.04 7.64
C GLN A 83 -1.15 -10.14 8.97
N GLN A 84 -0.48 -10.65 10.00
CA GLN A 84 -1.03 -10.85 11.33
C GLN A 84 -0.16 -10.20 12.40
N GLY A 85 -0.78 -9.74 13.49
CA GLY A 85 -0.12 -9.09 14.61
C GLY A 85 -0.81 -7.79 15.00
N GLU A 86 -0.14 -7.00 15.82
CA GLU A 86 -0.61 -5.71 16.31
C GLU A 86 -0.29 -4.58 15.33
N ALA A 87 -0.88 -3.40 15.55
CA ALA A 87 -0.61 -2.23 14.71
C ALA A 87 0.82 -1.64 14.87
N GLY A 88 1.62 -2.16 15.78
CA GLY A 88 2.96 -1.68 16.12
C GLY A 88 2.97 -0.66 17.27
N ASP A 89 4.15 -0.15 17.60
CA ASP A 89 4.31 0.87 18.65
C ASP A 89 4.05 2.28 18.08
N GLN A 90 2.98 2.91 18.51
CA GLN A 90 2.59 4.24 18.04
C GLN A 90 3.63 5.32 18.36
N ASN A 91 4.27 5.27 19.51
CA ASN A 91 5.27 6.26 19.87
C ASN A 91 6.50 6.13 18.95
N GLN A 92 6.95 4.89 18.73
CA GLN A 92 8.06 4.63 17.82
C GLN A 92 7.74 5.08 16.39
N ILE A 93 6.56 4.70 15.86
CA ILE A 93 6.20 4.94 14.46
C ILE A 93 5.87 6.41 14.19
N MET A 94 5.15 7.09 15.12
CA MET A 94 4.54 8.39 14.84
C MET A 94 5.24 9.56 15.53
N ARG A 95 6.05 9.35 16.57
CA ARG A 95 6.53 10.43 17.44
C ARG A 95 8.03 10.44 17.65
N THR A 96 8.70 9.28 17.60
CA THR A 96 10.13 9.20 17.83
C THR A 96 10.88 9.52 16.52
N PRO A 97 11.79 10.53 16.53
CA PRO A 97 12.69 10.73 15.41
C PRO A 97 13.55 9.47 15.20
N HIS A 98 13.72 9.03 13.97
CA HIS A 98 14.52 7.87 13.61
C HIS A 98 15.44 8.20 12.44
N LEU A 99 16.55 7.49 12.36
CA LEU A 99 17.46 7.56 11.22
C LEU A 99 16.91 6.70 10.07
N MET A 100 17.31 7.02 8.84
CA MET A 100 16.80 6.35 7.63
C MET A 100 17.05 4.83 7.64
N GLU A 101 18.10 4.36 8.32
CA GLU A 101 18.50 2.95 8.38
C GLU A 101 17.96 2.22 9.62
N GLU A 102 17.33 2.94 10.55
CA GLU A 102 16.76 2.33 11.76
C GLU A 102 15.43 1.67 11.44
N PRO A 103 15.20 0.42 11.91
CA PRO A 103 13.93 -0.24 11.75
C PRO A 103 12.79 0.52 12.45
N LEU A 104 11.77 0.91 11.70
CA LEU A 104 10.64 1.70 12.20
C LEU A 104 9.47 0.83 12.67
N TYR A 105 9.21 -0.25 11.95
CA TYR A 105 8.03 -1.10 12.14
C TYR A 105 8.33 -2.41 12.85
N SER A 106 9.57 -2.67 13.24
CA SER A 106 10.05 -3.97 13.74
C SER A 106 9.81 -4.22 15.22
N SER A 107 8.82 -3.55 15.85
CA SER A 107 8.43 -3.92 17.22
C SER A 107 7.98 -5.39 17.26
N ARG A 108 8.28 -6.09 18.38
CA ARG A 108 8.09 -7.55 18.51
C ARG A 108 6.68 -8.05 18.20
N ALA A 109 5.66 -7.22 18.39
CA ALA A 109 4.25 -7.56 18.15
C ALA A 109 3.71 -7.01 16.83
N SER A 110 4.50 -6.24 16.07
CA SER A 110 4.06 -5.57 14.86
C SER A 110 3.66 -6.57 13.79
N ALA A 111 2.48 -6.37 13.19
CA ALA A 111 1.94 -7.25 12.17
C ALA A 111 2.88 -7.36 10.96
N ALA A 112 3.04 -8.58 10.48
CA ALA A 112 3.82 -8.90 9.29
C ALA A 112 3.29 -10.17 8.62
N PHE A 113 3.56 -10.31 7.33
CA PHE A 113 3.52 -11.57 6.61
C PHE A 113 4.96 -12.04 6.38
N THR A 114 5.28 -13.27 6.75
CA THR A 114 6.63 -13.84 6.58
C THR A 114 6.53 -15.16 5.83
N THR A 115 7.43 -15.35 4.86
CA THR A 115 7.56 -16.60 4.10
C THR A 115 9.01 -16.85 3.75
N THR A 116 9.38 -18.10 3.51
CA THR A 116 10.71 -18.52 3.02
C THR A 116 10.53 -19.20 1.67
N LEU A 117 11.28 -18.77 0.67
CA LEU A 117 11.30 -19.33 -0.67
C LEU A 117 12.66 -20.00 -0.92
N GLU A 118 12.64 -21.17 -1.56
CA GLU A 118 13.86 -21.83 -2.05
C GLU A 118 14.19 -21.31 -3.44
N LEU A 119 15.24 -20.51 -3.56
CA LEU A 119 15.64 -19.88 -4.80
C LEU A 119 16.99 -20.41 -5.30
N THR A 120 17.05 -20.80 -6.58
CA THR A 120 18.29 -21.24 -7.26
C THR A 120 18.99 -20.12 -8.03
N HIS A 121 18.25 -19.06 -8.41
CA HIS A 121 18.74 -17.91 -9.16
C HIS A 121 17.94 -16.67 -8.79
N PRO A 122 18.47 -15.47 -9.07
CA PRO A 122 17.74 -14.22 -8.88
C PRO A 122 16.44 -14.21 -9.68
N ILE A 123 15.32 -13.86 -9.02
CA ILE A 123 14.01 -13.73 -9.66
C ILE A 123 13.41 -12.35 -9.40
N GLN A 124 12.59 -11.86 -10.32
CA GLN A 124 11.79 -10.66 -10.11
C GLN A 124 10.39 -11.05 -9.70
N VAL A 125 9.89 -10.43 -8.63
CA VAL A 125 8.56 -10.71 -8.10
C VAL A 125 7.72 -9.44 -8.02
N ASP A 126 6.41 -9.61 -8.21
CA ASP A 126 5.39 -8.65 -7.84
C ASP A 126 4.82 -9.04 -6.46
N ILE A 127 4.90 -8.12 -5.52
CA ILE A 127 4.31 -8.27 -4.19
C ILE A 127 3.10 -7.37 -4.12
N GLU A 128 1.92 -7.96 -4.03
CA GLU A 128 0.65 -7.27 -3.91
C GLU A 128 0.11 -7.39 -2.49
N ALA A 129 -0.47 -6.32 -1.98
CA ALA A 129 -1.20 -6.31 -0.72
C ALA A 129 -2.57 -5.68 -0.87
N GLU A 130 -3.57 -6.25 -0.18
CA GLU A 130 -4.95 -5.77 -0.14
C GLU A 130 -5.44 -5.72 1.32
N GLY A 131 -5.98 -4.60 1.72
CA GLY A 131 -6.52 -4.38 3.07
C GLY A 131 -7.07 -2.98 3.27
N PRO A 132 -7.69 -2.70 4.41
CA PRO A 132 -7.94 -3.56 5.56
C PRO A 132 -9.06 -4.59 5.31
N LEU A 133 -8.86 -5.84 5.71
CA LEU A 133 -9.78 -6.94 5.35
C LEU A 133 -11.10 -6.92 6.14
N ALA A 134 -11.12 -6.36 7.36
CA ALA A 134 -12.35 -6.20 8.15
C ALA A 134 -13.29 -5.12 7.58
N TYR A 135 -12.81 -4.29 6.64
CA TYR A 135 -13.54 -3.18 6.03
C TYR A 135 -13.50 -3.26 4.50
N PRO A 136 -14.16 -4.24 3.87
CA PRO A 136 -14.06 -4.48 2.42
C PRO A 136 -14.43 -3.26 1.56
N ALA A 137 -15.40 -2.44 2.00
CA ALA A 137 -15.80 -1.23 1.29
C ALA A 137 -14.72 -0.12 1.28
N SER A 138 -13.75 -0.20 2.20
CA SER A 138 -12.62 0.74 2.30
C SER A 138 -11.28 0.07 1.97
N SER A 139 -11.30 -1.20 1.54
CA SER A 139 -10.09 -1.93 1.17
C SER A 139 -9.39 -1.28 -0.01
N GLN A 140 -8.08 -1.18 0.09
CA GLN A 140 -7.19 -0.64 -0.93
C GLN A 140 -6.20 -1.72 -1.37
N ARG A 141 -5.62 -1.53 -2.55
CA ARG A 141 -4.63 -2.45 -3.11
C ARG A 141 -3.37 -1.68 -3.50
N VAL A 142 -2.21 -2.27 -3.24
CA VAL A 142 -0.91 -1.75 -3.63
C VAL A 142 -0.04 -2.89 -4.12
N SER A 143 0.86 -2.62 -5.05
CA SER A 143 1.86 -3.58 -5.51
C SER A 143 3.25 -2.95 -5.58
N LYS A 144 4.28 -3.78 -5.44
CA LYS A 144 5.69 -3.40 -5.57
C LYS A 144 6.46 -4.51 -6.27
N ARG A 145 7.21 -4.15 -7.30
CA ARG A 145 8.11 -5.06 -8.02
C ARG A 145 9.52 -4.96 -7.48
N ILE A 146 10.13 -6.11 -7.15
CA ILE A 146 11.50 -6.16 -6.64
C ILE A 146 12.23 -7.41 -7.15
N TRP A 147 13.55 -7.41 -7.00
CA TRP A 147 14.37 -8.60 -7.16
C TRP A 147 14.53 -9.33 -5.83
N LEU A 148 14.47 -10.67 -5.89
CA LEU A 148 14.87 -11.57 -4.81
C LEU A 148 16.16 -12.26 -5.22
N ILE A 149 17.12 -12.28 -4.30
CA ILE A 149 18.44 -12.89 -4.52
C ILE A 149 18.58 -14.10 -3.60
N PRO A 150 18.97 -15.28 -4.10
CA PRO A 150 19.12 -16.48 -3.29
C PRO A 150 19.99 -16.27 -2.05
N GLY A 151 19.47 -16.67 -0.86
CA GLY A 151 20.16 -16.55 0.40
C GLY A 151 20.30 -15.12 0.97
N HIS A 152 19.66 -14.12 0.37
CA HIS A 152 19.65 -12.75 0.90
C HIS A 152 18.26 -12.43 1.49
N ASP A 153 18.17 -12.58 2.79
CA ASP A 153 16.93 -12.36 3.55
C ASP A 153 16.51 -10.88 3.56
N LEU A 154 15.22 -10.65 3.42
CA LEU A 154 14.58 -9.35 3.55
C LEU A 154 13.77 -9.31 4.86
N THR A 155 14.48 -9.05 5.97
CA THR A 155 13.97 -9.02 7.34
C THR A 155 14.04 -7.60 7.93
N ASN A 156 14.07 -7.42 9.23
CA ASN A 156 13.92 -6.13 9.93
C ASN A 156 12.53 -5.50 9.66
N ASP A 157 12.47 -4.35 9.01
CA ASP A 157 11.19 -3.81 8.53
C ASP A 157 10.65 -4.59 7.32
N GLY A 158 11.53 -5.30 6.61
CA GLY A 158 11.19 -6.07 5.45
C GLY A 158 10.77 -5.18 4.27
N ILE A 159 9.82 -5.67 3.50
CA ILE A 159 9.25 -4.93 2.36
C ILE A 159 8.01 -4.20 2.85
N VAL A 160 8.09 -2.87 2.93
CA VAL A 160 6.97 -2.03 3.34
C VAL A 160 6.13 -1.65 2.13
N LEU A 161 4.82 -1.93 2.22
CA LEU A 161 3.79 -1.54 1.27
C LEU A 161 2.82 -0.56 1.94
N THR A 162 2.63 0.61 1.35
CA THR A 162 1.83 1.69 1.92
C THR A 162 0.49 1.81 1.21
N LEU A 163 -0.60 1.71 1.98
CA LEU A 163 -1.96 1.93 1.51
C LEU A 163 -2.41 3.34 1.89
N TYR A 164 -3.10 4.01 0.96
CA TYR A 164 -3.64 5.36 1.14
C TYR A 164 -5.14 5.31 1.30
N GLY A 165 -5.69 6.03 2.28
CA GLY A 165 -7.12 6.18 2.43
C GLY A 165 -7.60 6.25 3.88
N TYR A 166 -8.94 6.32 4.00
CA TYR A 166 -9.67 6.28 5.25
C TYR A 166 -10.74 5.20 5.22
N ILE A 167 -11.03 4.60 6.38
CA ILE A 167 -12.23 3.81 6.62
C ILE A 167 -13.34 4.80 6.95
N VAL A 168 -14.38 4.85 6.10
CA VAL A 168 -15.57 5.69 6.31
C VAL A 168 -16.79 4.78 6.36
N GLN A 169 -17.55 4.82 7.45
CA GLN A 169 -18.73 4.00 7.63
C GLN A 169 -19.92 4.86 8.03
N ILE A 170 -21.06 4.70 7.34
CA ILE A 170 -22.35 5.29 7.75
C ILE A 170 -22.89 4.45 8.89
N GLU A 171 -23.10 5.07 10.05
CA GLU A 171 -23.60 4.43 11.25
C GLU A 171 -25.09 4.71 11.45
N HIS A 172 -25.56 5.88 10.99
CA HIS A 172 -26.96 6.26 11.05
C HIS A 172 -27.34 7.14 9.83
N PRO A 173 -28.51 6.91 9.20
CA PRO A 173 -29.41 5.77 9.40
C PRO A 173 -28.72 4.43 9.11
N LYS A 174 -29.22 3.34 9.66
CA LYS A 174 -28.64 2.02 9.36
C LYS A 174 -28.78 1.72 7.86
N PRO A 175 -27.75 1.23 7.19
CA PRO A 175 -27.81 0.89 5.76
C PRO A 175 -29.04 0.05 5.42
N GLY A 176 -29.81 0.47 4.41
CA GLY A 176 -31.04 -0.18 3.98
C GLY A 176 -32.28 0.14 4.81
N GLN A 177 -32.19 0.91 5.90
CA GLN A 177 -33.34 1.34 6.69
C GLN A 177 -34.23 2.26 5.84
N PRO A 178 -35.54 2.01 5.74
CA PRO A 178 -36.45 2.93 5.08
C PRO A 178 -36.52 4.30 5.78
N LEU A 179 -36.50 5.37 4.99
CA LEU A 179 -36.64 6.74 5.44
C LEU A 179 -38.03 7.27 5.08
N ILE A 180 -38.63 8.08 5.95
CA ILE A 180 -39.90 8.69 5.71
C ILE A 180 -39.70 10.04 5.04
N ALA A 181 -40.38 10.30 3.93
CA ALA A 181 -40.35 11.59 3.23
C ALA A 181 -40.66 12.74 4.19
N LYS A 182 -39.88 13.84 4.08
CA LYS A 182 -39.96 15.04 4.90
C LYS A 182 -39.53 14.88 6.38
N ASP A 183 -39.14 13.67 6.81
CA ASP A 183 -38.57 13.55 8.17
C ASP A 183 -37.20 14.25 8.22
N ASP A 184 -36.91 14.84 9.36
CA ASP A 184 -35.57 15.33 9.73
C ASP A 184 -34.76 14.14 10.27
N VAL A 185 -33.65 13.83 9.63
CA VAL A 185 -32.84 12.66 9.94
C VAL A 185 -31.38 13.11 10.11
N MET A 186 -30.71 12.51 11.07
CA MET A 186 -29.28 12.75 11.29
C MET A 186 -28.44 11.75 10.47
N LEU A 187 -27.66 12.23 9.53
CA LEU A 187 -26.58 11.42 8.94
C LEU A 187 -25.43 11.36 9.92
N ARG A 188 -25.05 10.16 10.36
CA ARG A 188 -23.86 9.95 11.18
C ARG A 188 -22.92 8.97 10.51
N ALA A 189 -21.61 9.34 10.46
CA ALA A 189 -20.57 8.50 9.91
C ALA A 189 -19.34 8.51 10.81
N SER A 190 -18.64 7.38 10.91
CA SER A 190 -17.32 7.32 11.55
C SER A 190 -16.21 7.39 10.52
N VAL A 191 -15.09 8.01 10.91
CA VAL A 191 -13.90 8.14 10.08
C VAL A 191 -12.69 7.64 10.87
N ARG A 192 -11.94 6.71 10.26
CA ARG A 192 -10.72 6.13 10.82
C ARG A 192 -9.63 6.07 9.77
N THR A 193 -8.37 6.03 10.19
CA THR A 193 -7.26 5.65 9.28
C THR A 193 -7.42 4.20 8.83
N LEU A 194 -6.74 3.78 7.77
CA LEU A 194 -6.78 2.37 7.35
C LEU A 194 -6.22 1.39 8.41
N SER A 195 -5.41 1.87 9.36
CA SER A 195 -4.96 1.08 10.52
C SER A 195 -5.95 1.04 11.67
N GLY A 196 -7.13 1.69 11.56
CA GLY A 196 -8.20 1.68 12.55
C GLY A 196 -8.17 2.83 13.56
N ALA A 197 -7.14 3.67 13.54
CA ALA A 197 -7.02 4.79 14.46
C ALA A 197 -8.10 5.86 14.24
N LEU A 198 -8.61 6.44 15.33
CA LEU A 198 -9.71 7.40 15.27
C LEU A 198 -9.25 8.76 14.72
N VAL A 199 -9.95 9.27 13.71
CA VAL A 199 -9.81 10.64 13.22
C VAL A 199 -10.69 11.54 14.05
N ARG A 200 -10.10 12.47 14.83
CA ARG A 200 -10.82 13.35 15.77
C ARG A 200 -10.08 14.67 15.95
N PRO A 201 -10.77 15.74 16.36
CA PRO A 201 -10.11 17.03 16.66
C PRO A 201 -9.04 16.87 17.74
N HIS A 202 -7.89 17.52 17.54
CA HIS A 202 -6.74 17.52 18.47
C HIS A 202 -6.16 16.13 18.78
N GLY A 203 -6.46 15.12 17.98
CA GLY A 203 -5.83 13.80 18.05
C GLY A 203 -4.55 13.71 17.23
N ASP A 204 -3.86 12.57 17.29
CA ASP A 204 -2.70 12.30 16.41
C ASP A 204 -3.12 12.32 14.93
N TRP A 205 -4.35 11.90 14.63
CA TRP A 205 -5.01 12.04 13.33
C TRP A 205 -6.09 13.12 13.46
N ASP A 206 -5.63 14.37 13.28
CA ASP A 206 -6.46 15.55 13.55
C ASP A 206 -7.48 15.80 12.43
N SER A 207 -8.75 15.62 12.73
CA SER A 207 -9.85 15.82 11.79
C SER A 207 -9.96 17.24 11.23
N ARG A 208 -9.35 18.25 11.85
CA ARG A 208 -9.32 19.62 11.33
C ARG A 208 -8.51 19.77 10.03
N LYS A 209 -7.68 18.77 9.72
CA LYS A 209 -6.90 18.67 8.47
C LYS A 209 -7.63 17.90 7.38
N VAL A 210 -8.76 17.29 7.71
CA VAL A 210 -9.53 16.42 6.82
C VAL A 210 -10.86 17.09 6.50
N HIS A 211 -11.19 17.24 5.23
CA HIS A 211 -12.51 17.71 4.80
C HIS A 211 -13.52 16.56 4.92
N ILE A 212 -14.43 16.63 5.90
CA ILE A 212 -15.43 15.61 6.15
C ILE A 212 -16.82 16.21 5.87
N TYR A 213 -17.53 15.60 4.91
CA TYR A 213 -18.85 16.07 4.49
C TYR A 213 -19.73 14.91 4.03
N GLY A 214 -21.07 15.16 4.04
CA GLY A 214 -22.06 14.26 3.51
C GLY A 214 -22.57 14.69 2.15
N GLU A 215 -23.14 13.77 1.39
CA GLU A 215 -23.84 14.02 0.14
C GLU A 215 -25.14 13.21 0.09
N ILE A 216 -26.20 13.81 -0.42
CA ILE A 216 -27.44 13.14 -0.77
C ILE A 216 -27.49 13.01 -2.29
N LEU A 217 -27.66 11.78 -2.78
CA LEU A 217 -27.79 11.51 -4.20
C LEU A 217 -29.15 10.93 -4.52
N ILE A 218 -29.72 11.35 -5.65
CA ILE A 218 -30.87 10.73 -6.31
C ILE A 218 -30.38 10.18 -7.65
N GLY A 219 -30.37 8.86 -7.79
CA GLY A 219 -29.59 8.19 -8.83
C GLY A 219 -28.11 8.53 -8.65
N ASP A 220 -27.48 9.03 -9.73
CA ASP A 220 -26.07 9.43 -9.72
C ASP A 220 -25.86 10.94 -9.48
N ARG A 221 -26.94 11.71 -9.33
CA ARG A 221 -26.88 13.16 -9.17
C ARG A 221 -26.83 13.54 -7.70
N ILE A 222 -25.80 14.30 -7.30
CA ILE A 222 -25.74 14.95 -5.99
C ILE A 222 -26.79 16.05 -5.96
N VAL A 223 -27.74 15.98 -5.05
CA VAL A 223 -28.82 16.97 -4.85
C VAL A 223 -28.54 17.90 -3.69
N GLU A 224 -27.76 17.42 -2.71
CA GLU A 224 -27.39 18.22 -1.55
C GLU A 224 -26.01 17.81 -1.03
N ARG A 225 -25.27 18.77 -0.48
CA ARG A 225 -24.01 18.56 0.21
C ARG A 225 -24.15 19.04 1.65
N LEU A 226 -23.81 18.18 2.61
CA LEU A 226 -24.02 18.38 4.04
C LEU A 226 -22.67 18.66 4.71
N GLN A 227 -22.55 19.74 5.44
CA GLN A 227 -21.40 19.96 6.31
C GLN A 227 -21.53 19.09 7.55
N MET A 228 -20.59 18.18 7.76
CA MET A 228 -20.59 17.29 8.92
C MET A 228 -19.73 17.86 10.05
N PHE A 229 -20.21 17.75 11.27
CA PHE A 229 -19.53 18.22 12.47
C PHE A 229 -19.19 17.05 13.37
N TYR A 230 -18.08 17.16 14.09
CA TYR A 230 -17.67 16.14 15.05
C TYR A 230 -18.65 16.04 16.22
N SER A 231 -19.19 14.86 16.46
CA SER A 231 -20.22 14.63 17.49
C SER A 231 -19.66 14.39 18.90
N GLY A 232 -18.34 14.28 19.04
CA GLY A 232 -17.69 13.94 20.31
C GLY A 232 -17.60 12.44 20.60
N GLU A 233 -18.27 11.58 19.85
CA GLU A 233 -18.32 10.14 20.08
C GLU A 233 -17.56 9.36 19.00
N LYS A 234 -16.73 8.39 19.41
CA LYS A 234 -16.11 7.33 18.58
C LYS A 234 -15.65 7.76 17.17
N ALA A 235 -15.07 8.95 17.01
CA ALA A 235 -14.74 9.56 15.72
C ALA A 235 -15.96 9.75 14.79
N GLY A 236 -17.14 9.95 15.36
CA GLY A 236 -18.39 10.22 14.64
C GLY A 236 -18.46 11.65 14.15
N PHE A 237 -18.97 11.81 12.94
CA PHE A 237 -19.31 13.09 12.33
C PHE A 237 -20.76 13.05 11.93
N GLU A 238 -21.49 14.13 12.14
CA GLU A 238 -22.93 14.16 11.91
C GLU A 238 -23.41 15.45 11.21
N ALA A 239 -24.48 15.31 10.46
CA ALA A 239 -25.20 16.41 9.84
C ALA A 239 -26.69 16.09 9.75
N PRO A 240 -27.59 17.04 10.07
CA PRO A 240 -29.00 16.90 9.84
C PRO A 240 -29.31 17.03 8.35
N PHE A 241 -30.35 16.35 7.88
CA PHE A 241 -30.89 16.52 6.54
C PHE A 241 -32.38 16.19 6.48
N PHE A 242 -33.09 16.79 5.53
CA PHE A 242 -34.48 16.44 5.25
C PHE A 242 -34.58 15.38 4.17
N VAL A 243 -35.34 14.34 4.44
CA VAL A 243 -35.58 13.27 3.46
C VAL A 243 -36.38 13.83 2.28
N PRO A 244 -35.92 13.72 1.03
CA PRO A 244 -36.65 14.17 -0.15
C PRO A 244 -38.05 13.55 -0.26
N LEU A 245 -38.94 14.21 -1.02
CA LEU A 245 -40.25 13.66 -1.31
C LEU A 245 -40.13 12.37 -2.14
N LEU A 246 -41.03 11.40 -1.90
CA LEU A 246 -41.05 10.17 -2.68
C LEU A 246 -41.15 10.41 -4.19
N LYS A 247 -41.94 11.42 -4.62
CA LYS A 247 -42.08 11.78 -6.04
C LYS A 247 -40.73 12.23 -6.68
N ASP A 248 -39.82 12.81 -5.89
CA ASP A 248 -38.54 13.31 -6.34
C ASP A 248 -37.44 12.22 -6.25
N ALA A 249 -37.66 11.20 -5.40
CA ALA A 249 -36.75 10.08 -5.18
C ALA A 249 -37.52 8.73 -5.17
N PRO A 250 -38.16 8.35 -6.28
CA PRO A 250 -38.99 7.13 -6.32
C PRO A 250 -38.19 5.84 -6.07
N ASP A 251 -36.93 5.80 -6.47
CA ASP A 251 -36.02 4.67 -6.25
C ASP A 251 -35.18 4.80 -4.96
N GLY A 252 -35.54 5.76 -4.08
CA GLY A 252 -34.84 6.07 -2.86
C GLY A 252 -33.67 7.04 -3.06
N ILE A 253 -32.87 7.18 -2.02
CA ILE A 253 -31.67 8.04 -2.02
C ILE A 253 -30.43 7.23 -1.68
N THR A 254 -29.26 7.74 -2.10
CA THR A 254 -27.96 7.30 -1.60
C THR A 254 -27.43 8.38 -0.68
N LEU A 255 -27.09 8.01 0.56
CA LEU A 255 -26.28 8.83 1.44
C LEU A 255 -24.84 8.45 1.25
N ARG A 256 -23.96 9.46 1.16
CA ARG A 256 -22.53 9.30 1.04
C ARG A 256 -21.82 10.19 2.07
N ALA A 257 -20.88 9.62 2.81
CA ALA A 257 -19.95 10.37 3.65
C ALA A 257 -18.55 10.30 3.03
N VAL A 258 -17.88 11.43 2.96
CA VAL A 258 -16.56 11.59 2.35
C VAL A 258 -15.60 12.13 3.38
N ALA A 259 -14.41 11.55 3.44
CA ALA A 259 -13.25 12.08 4.14
C ALA A 259 -12.13 12.34 3.14
N ALA A 260 -11.65 13.57 3.04
CA ALA A 260 -10.67 13.99 2.05
C ALA A 260 -9.53 14.77 2.71
N ASP A 261 -8.31 14.25 2.60
CA ASP A 261 -7.08 14.93 2.98
C ASP A 261 -6.16 15.04 1.75
N PRO A 262 -6.31 16.12 0.96
CA PRO A 262 -5.48 16.31 -0.24
C PRO A 262 -3.99 16.47 0.07
N ALA A 263 -3.64 16.94 1.26
CA ALA A 263 -2.24 17.17 1.63
C ALA A 263 -1.48 15.84 1.81
N SER A 264 -2.14 14.81 2.34
CA SER A 264 -1.55 13.48 2.51
C SER A 264 -1.89 12.51 1.36
N GLY A 265 -2.89 12.85 0.51
CA GLY A 265 -3.42 11.95 -0.51
C GLY A 265 -4.34 10.86 0.05
N ASN A 266 -4.79 10.97 1.31
CA ASN A 266 -5.72 10.03 1.91
C ASN A 266 -7.16 10.43 1.62
N PHE A 267 -7.92 9.53 1.00
CA PHE A 267 -9.34 9.73 0.69
C PHE A 267 -10.14 8.50 1.12
N GLY A 268 -11.36 8.73 1.60
CA GLY A 268 -12.27 7.65 1.97
C GLY A 268 -13.72 8.01 1.68
N VAL A 269 -14.51 7.00 1.29
CA VAL A 269 -15.92 7.15 0.97
C VAL A 269 -16.69 5.99 1.58
N GLY A 270 -17.73 6.33 2.36
CA GLY A 270 -18.74 5.41 2.81
C GLY A 270 -20.09 5.78 2.19
N GLN A 271 -20.81 4.80 1.63
CA GLN A 271 -22.12 5.09 1.04
C GLN A 271 -23.10 3.94 1.25
N ALA A 272 -24.39 4.28 1.32
CA ALA A 272 -25.47 3.31 1.42
C ALA A 272 -26.74 3.84 0.77
N LYS A 273 -27.58 2.92 0.25
CA LYS A 273 -28.87 3.22 -0.36
C LYS A 273 -29.99 3.09 0.68
N TYR A 274 -31.00 3.96 0.56
CA TYR A 274 -32.13 4.06 1.47
C TYR A 274 -33.42 4.20 0.67
N PRO A 275 -34.40 3.28 0.85
CA PRO A 275 -35.74 3.45 0.30
C PRO A 275 -36.39 4.68 0.97
N VAL A 276 -37.13 5.46 0.19
CA VAL A 276 -37.96 6.56 0.68
C VAL A 276 -39.43 6.11 0.65
N LEU A 277 -40.12 6.26 1.79
CA LEU A 277 -41.51 5.96 1.94
C LEU A 277 -42.35 7.24 2.00
N SER A 278 -43.61 7.17 1.64
CA SER A 278 -44.56 8.26 1.83
C SER A 278 -44.71 8.61 3.31
N GLU A 279 -45.27 9.78 3.61
CA GLU A 279 -45.54 10.23 4.99
C GLU A 279 -46.17 9.13 5.84
N ARG A 280 -45.89 9.13 7.13
CA ARG A 280 -46.51 8.21 8.10
C ARG A 280 -48.02 8.31 7.97
N LEU A 281 -48.67 7.21 7.61
CA LEU A 281 -50.13 7.13 7.76
C LEU A 281 -50.43 7.35 9.26
N PRO A 282 -51.39 8.24 9.60
CA PRO A 282 -51.82 8.38 10.99
C PRO A 282 -52.22 7.00 11.51
N PRO A 283 -51.95 6.69 12.79
CA PRO A 283 -52.34 5.41 13.36
C PRO A 283 -53.85 5.20 13.11
N ARG A 284 -54.22 4.04 12.52
CA ARG A 284 -55.63 3.68 12.38
C ARG A 284 -56.28 3.81 13.75
N ARG A 285 -57.23 4.75 13.91
CA ARG A 285 -58.14 4.74 15.07
C ARG A 285 -58.74 3.35 15.12
N ARG A 286 -58.47 2.60 16.17
CA ARG A 286 -59.30 1.44 16.49
C ARG A 286 -60.66 2.03 16.86
N ASP A 287 -61.61 1.85 15.98
CA ASP A 287 -62.99 2.13 16.33
C ASP A 287 -63.39 1.25 17.53
N PRO A 288 -64.15 1.79 18.49
CA PRO A 288 -64.47 1.12 19.72
C PRO A 288 -65.26 -0.17 19.54
#